data_32f2b40087b74f3ab21f4a83c78ab650
#
_entry.id   32f2b40087b74f3ab21f4a83c78ab650
#
_cell.length_a   1.000
_cell.length_b   1.000
_cell.length_c   1.000
_cell.angle_alpha   90.00
_cell.angle_beta   90.00
_cell.angle_gamma   90.00
#
_symmetry.space_group_name_H-M   'P 1'
#
loop_
_entity.id
_entity.type
_entity.pdbx_description
1 polymer ?
#
loop_
_entity_poly.entity_id
_entity_poly.type
_entity_poly.pdbx_seq_one_letter_code
_entity_poly.pdbx_strand_id
1 'polypeptide(L)'
;MSSFFLANDCVYFGKDGKDNAAGIDISGDKGTNATKAMVSMVSNPNFVNDAGGVGIAGLRDGSVAAYFSGSWDYKNVKEILGDNFGAVQLPKVKIGGTDKQLKAFAGSKAVAVNPNCKYQQIAVALAKYLGGKEAQQSHYDLRSVIPCNTELLAVEPVKSDVLVTAQNNTFNNTAVIQPTVTGMNDYWTPAQNFSKSIVNGEITLDNAAEKTEEFYKLINTSIVK
;
A
#
# COMPACT_ATOMS: atom_id res chain seq x y z
N MET A 1 -3.17 1.40 -7.32
CA MET A 1 -2.68 2.39 -8.28
C MET A 1 -1.19 2.73 -8.06
N SER A 2 -0.78 3.29 -6.92
CA SER A 2 0.63 3.65 -6.64
C SER A 2 1.62 2.53 -6.95
N SER A 3 1.24 1.28 -6.71
CA SER A 3 2.07 0.11 -6.96
C SER A 3 2.56 -0.02 -8.41
N PHE A 4 1.74 0.38 -9.37
CA PHE A 4 2.08 0.37 -10.80
C PHE A 4 3.04 1.51 -11.15
N PHE A 5 2.77 2.71 -10.65
CA PHE A 5 3.64 3.86 -10.86
C PHE A 5 5.03 3.64 -10.24
N LEU A 6 5.07 3.16 -8.99
CA LEU A 6 6.32 2.84 -8.31
C LEU A 6 7.10 1.72 -9.00
N ALA A 7 6.41 0.71 -9.54
CA ALA A 7 7.04 -0.37 -10.30
C ALA A 7 7.69 0.13 -11.60
N ASN A 8 7.16 1.20 -12.18
CA ASN A 8 7.69 1.79 -13.42
C ASN A 8 8.52 3.06 -13.17
N ASP A 9 9.20 3.10 -12.02
CA ASP A 9 10.19 4.11 -11.65
C ASP A 9 9.64 5.55 -11.59
N CYS A 10 8.33 5.69 -11.34
CA CYS A 10 7.74 6.95 -10.96
C CYS A 10 8.15 7.32 -9.54
N VAL A 11 8.38 8.61 -9.29
CA VAL A 11 8.95 9.10 -8.05
C VAL A 11 7.96 9.98 -7.31
N TYR A 12 7.87 9.80 -6.00
CA TYR A 12 7.01 10.55 -5.12
C TYR A 12 7.86 11.41 -4.19
N PHE A 13 7.74 12.74 -4.30
CA PHE A 13 8.40 13.72 -3.45
C PHE A 13 9.94 13.61 -3.42
N GLY A 14 10.54 13.54 -4.60
CA GLY A 14 11.96 13.42 -4.77
C GLY A 14 12.50 12.02 -4.47
N LYS A 15 13.80 11.85 -4.58
CA LYS A 15 14.47 10.55 -4.52
C LYS A 15 14.25 9.80 -3.19
N ASP A 16 14.12 10.55 -2.09
CA ASP A 16 13.99 9.98 -0.73
C ASP A 16 12.59 10.20 -0.11
N GLY A 17 11.63 10.74 -0.88
CA GLY A 17 10.28 10.99 -0.41
C GLY A 17 10.14 12.15 0.58
N LYS A 18 11.11 13.06 0.64
CA LYS A 18 11.16 14.15 1.64
C LYS A 18 11.07 15.56 1.04
N ASP A 19 11.06 15.67 -0.26
CA ASP A 19 10.99 16.96 -0.95
C ASP A 19 9.57 17.25 -1.43
N ASN A 20 8.82 18.01 -0.63
CA ASN A 20 7.44 18.39 -0.98
C ASN A 20 7.38 19.20 -2.28
N ALA A 21 8.40 20.02 -2.57
CA ALA A 21 8.43 20.85 -3.77
C ALA A 21 8.69 20.06 -5.04
N ALA A 22 9.33 18.89 -4.95
CA ALA A 22 9.51 17.98 -6.08
C ALA A 22 8.19 17.36 -6.57
N GLY A 23 7.15 17.35 -5.74
CA GLY A 23 5.86 16.77 -6.11
C GLY A 23 5.94 15.28 -6.47
N ILE A 24 5.03 14.85 -7.32
CA ILE A 24 4.92 13.46 -7.77
C ILE A 24 5.23 13.39 -9.27
N ASP A 25 6.31 12.72 -9.63
CA ASP A 25 6.77 12.57 -11.01
C ASP A 25 6.23 11.27 -11.62
N ILE A 26 5.06 11.38 -12.23
CA ILE A 26 4.39 10.34 -13.04
C ILE A 26 4.20 10.77 -14.50
N SER A 27 4.97 11.77 -14.93
CA SER A 27 4.88 12.32 -16.29
C SER A 27 5.47 11.39 -17.36
N GLY A 28 5.11 11.62 -18.62
CA GLY A 28 5.66 10.95 -19.79
C GLY A 28 5.37 9.45 -19.85
N ASP A 29 6.25 8.74 -20.55
CA ASP A 29 6.06 7.32 -20.86
C ASP A 29 5.99 6.42 -19.64
N LYS A 30 6.71 6.74 -18.58
CA LYS A 30 6.70 5.93 -17.36
C LYS A 30 5.32 5.92 -16.68
N GLY A 31 4.69 7.08 -16.55
CA GLY A 31 3.33 7.17 -16.01
C GLY A 31 2.30 6.59 -16.97
N THR A 32 2.39 6.93 -18.25
CA THR A 32 1.50 6.42 -19.31
C THR A 32 1.50 4.89 -19.35
N ASN A 33 2.68 4.26 -19.33
CA ASN A 33 2.79 2.80 -19.37
C ASN A 33 2.23 2.15 -18.10
N ALA A 34 2.41 2.76 -16.93
CA ALA A 34 1.79 2.30 -15.69
C ALA A 34 0.26 2.39 -15.76
N THR A 35 -0.29 3.48 -16.30
CA THR A 35 -1.73 3.65 -16.51
C THR A 35 -2.27 2.61 -17.49
N LYS A 36 -1.61 2.39 -18.63
CA LYS A 36 -2.00 1.35 -19.59
C LYS A 36 -2.00 -0.05 -18.99
N ALA A 37 -1.04 -0.36 -18.13
CA ALA A 37 -1.00 -1.64 -17.42
C ALA A 37 -2.18 -1.80 -16.45
N MET A 38 -2.58 -0.73 -15.75
CA MET A 38 -3.79 -0.74 -14.91
C MET A 38 -5.07 -0.92 -15.73
N VAL A 39 -5.21 -0.21 -16.86
CA VAL A 39 -6.33 -0.38 -17.78
C VAL A 39 -6.40 -1.83 -18.28
N SER A 40 -5.28 -2.41 -18.69
CA SER A 40 -5.22 -3.80 -19.15
C SER A 40 -5.61 -4.79 -18.05
N MET A 41 -5.21 -4.55 -16.79
CA MET A 41 -5.61 -5.38 -15.66
C MET A 41 -7.12 -5.32 -15.42
N VAL A 42 -7.69 -4.11 -15.40
CA VAL A 42 -9.13 -3.90 -15.17
C VAL A 42 -9.98 -4.47 -16.31
N SER A 43 -9.46 -4.45 -17.54
CA SER A 43 -10.13 -5.02 -18.71
C SER A 43 -10.09 -6.56 -18.77
N ASN A 44 -9.37 -7.20 -17.84
CA ASN A 44 -9.35 -8.66 -17.76
C ASN A 44 -10.74 -9.17 -17.32
N PRO A 45 -11.36 -10.15 -18.03
CA PRO A 45 -12.67 -10.67 -17.66
C PRO A 45 -12.74 -11.31 -16.28
N ASN A 46 -11.60 -11.70 -15.71
CA ASN A 46 -11.51 -12.23 -14.35
C ASN A 46 -11.22 -11.15 -13.28
N PHE A 47 -11.15 -9.89 -13.68
CA PHE A 47 -10.99 -8.79 -12.72
C PHE A 47 -12.31 -8.51 -12.02
N VAL A 48 -12.28 -8.48 -10.70
CA VAL A 48 -13.42 -8.10 -9.86
C VAL A 48 -13.07 -6.80 -9.12
N ASN A 49 -13.88 -5.76 -9.32
CA ASN A 49 -13.74 -4.52 -8.57
C ASN A 49 -14.37 -4.69 -7.19
N ASP A 50 -13.60 -4.46 -6.12
CA ASP A 50 -14.07 -4.55 -4.74
C ASP A 50 -14.89 -3.31 -4.30
N ALA A 51 -15.87 -2.91 -5.10
CA ALA A 51 -16.82 -1.90 -4.68
C ALA A 51 -17.84 -2.51 -3.73
N GLY A 52 -17.84 -2.04 -2.46
CA GLY A 52 -18.82 -2.50 -1.47
C GLY A 52 -18.57 -3.88 -0.87
N GLY A 53 -17.34 -4.37 -0.91
CA GLY A 53 -16.96 -5.64 -0.25
C GLY A 53 -17.19 -6.89 -1.09
N VAL A 54 -17.36 -6.75 -2.39
CA VAL A 54 -17.55 -7.88 -3.32
C VAL A 54 -16.35 -8.84 -3.32
N GLY A 55 -15.13 -8.31 -3.18
CA GLY A 55 -13.91 -9.12 -3.11
C GLY A 55 -13.90 -10.06 -1.90
N ILE A 56 -14.23 -9.56 -0.72
CA ILE A 56 -14.35 -10.36 0.51
C ILE A 56 -15.49 -11.39 0.42
N ALA A 57 -16.65 -10.99 -0.14
CA ALA A 57 -17.76 -11.92 -0.36
C ALA A 57 -17.34 -13.03 -1.35
N GLY A 58 -16.65 -12.68 -2.43
CA GLY A 58 -16.15 -13.64 -3.42
C GLY A 58 -15.08 -14.59 -2.90
N LEU A 59 -14.23 -14.16 -1.94
CA LEU A 59 -13.36 -15.09 -1.22
C LEU A 59 -14.15 -16.13 -0.41
N ARG A 60 -15.28 -15.72 0.17
CA ARG A 60 -16.11 -16.61 0.99
C ARG A 60 -16.85 -17.65 0.15
N ASP A 61 -17.38 -17.28 -1.00
CA ASP A 61 -18.14 -18.16 -1.87
C ASP A 61 -17.27 -18.86 -2.93
N GLY A 62 -15.97 -18.54 -3.00
CA GLY A 62 -15.01 -19.12 -3.92
C GLY A 62 -15.02 -18.55 -5.33
N SER A 63 -15.78 -17.49 -5.59
CA SER A 63 -15.79 -16.81 -6.90
C SER A 63 -14.57 -15.90 -7.13
N VAL A 64 -13.87 -15.52 -6.07
CA VAL A 64 -12.60 -14.76 -6.10
C VAL A 64 -11.50 -15.63 -5.51
N ALA A 65 -10.46 -15.87 -6.29
CA ALA A 65 -9.31 -16.69 -5.86
C ALA A 65 -8.17 -15.86 -5.25
N ALA A 66 -8.06 -14.57 -5.55
CA ALA A 66 -7.00 -13.69 -5.07
C ALA A 66 -7.54 -12.28 -4.81
N TYR A 67 -7.10 -11.69 -3.72
CA TYR A 67 -7.54 -10.38 -3.26
C TYR A 67 -6.34 -9.48 -2.95
N PHE A 68 -6.29 -8.31 -3.59
CA PHE A 68 -5.26 -7.31 -3.33
C PHE A 68 -5.66 -6.43 -2.17
N SER A 69 -4.98 -6.56 -1.05
CA SER A 69 -5.26 -5.78 0.15
C SER A 69 -4.01 -5.53 0.98
N GLY A 70 -4.18 -5.05 2.18
CA GLY A 70 -3.15 -4.85 3.18
C GLY A 70 -3.39 -5.71 4.43
N SER A 71 -2.45 -5.63 5.37
CA SER A 71 -2.49 -6.40 6.62
C SER A 71 -3.75 -6.14 7.48
N TRP A 72 -4.48 -5.07 7.23
CA TRP A 72 -5.73 -4.77 7.96
C TRP A 72 -6.87 -5.75 7.70
N ASP A 73 -6.88 -6.44 6.55
CA ASP A 73 -7.89 -7.45 6.22
C ASP A 73 -7.51 -8.87 6.66
N TYR A 74 -6.30 -9.07 7.17
CA TYR A 74 -5.77 -10.38 7.51
C TYR A 74 -6.73 -11.22 8.36
N LYS A 75 -7.21 -10.65 9.48
CA LYS A 75 -8.06 -11.39 10.41
C LYS A 75 -9.32 -11.88 9.74
N ASN A 76 -10.00 -11.00 9.01
CA ASN A 76 -11.25 -11.32 8.30
C ASN A 76 -11.02 -12.37 7.21
N VAL A 77 -9.98 -12.21 6.38
CA VAL A 77 -9.66 -13.16 5.31
C VAL A 77 -9.21 -14.51 5.87
N LYS A 78 -8.43 -14.51 6.95
CA LYS A 78 -8.02 -15.75 7.65
C LYS A 78 -9.21 -16.49 8.23
N GLU A 79 -10.18 -15.81 8.81
CA GLU A 79 -11.42 -16.41 9.33
C GLU A 79 -12.27 -17.04 8.20
N ILE A 80 -12.30 -16.40 7.02
CA ILE A 80 -13.03 -16.90 5.85
C ILE A 80 -12.38 -18.13 5.24
N LEU A 81 -11.05 -18.11 5.05
CA LEU A 81 -10.33 -19.13 4.30
C LEU A 81 -9.78 -20.27 5.18
N GLY A 82 -9.67 -20.06 6.50
CA GLY A 82 -9.14 -21.05 7.43
C GLY A 82 -7.76 -21.55 7.01
N ASP A 83 -7.61 -22.85 6.82
CA ASP A 83 -6.35 -23.51 6.41
C ASP A 83 -5.97 -23.24 4.95
N ASN A 84 -6.92 -22.75 4.13
CA ASN A 84 -6.65 -22.36 2.74
C ASN A 84 -6.09 -20.94 2.61
N PHE A 85 -5.90 -20.23 3.73
CA PHE A 85 -5.34 -18.89 3.70
C PHE A 85 -3.89 -18.89 3.23
N GLY A 86 -3.60 -18.02 2.25
CA GLY A 86 -2.26 -17.70 1.80
C GLY A 86 -2.05 -16.20 1.69
N ALA A 87 -0.82 -15.74 1.90
CA ALA A 87 -0.43 -14.36 1.67
C ALA A 87 0.94 -14.32 1.00
N VAL A 88 1.09 -13.44 0.03
CA VAL A 88 2.34 -13.25 -0.73
C VAL A 88 2.56 -11.77 -1.02
N GLN A 89 3.78 -11.41 -1.32
CA GLN A 89 4.08 -10.07 -1.86
C GLN A 89 3.36 -9.83 -3.19
N LEU A 90 3.19 -8.57 -3.58
CA LEU A 90 2.57 -8.21 -4.86
C LEU A 90 3.28 -8.89 -6.04
N PRO A 91 2.55 -9.28 -7.08
CA PRO A 91 3.10 -9.98 -8.23
C PRO A 91 3.92 -9.07 -9.15
N LYS A 92 4.60 -9.69 -10.11
CA LYS A 92 5.10 -9.00 -11.30
C LYS A 92 3.98 -8.83 -12.32
N VAL A 93 3.98 -7.70 -13.01
CA VAL A 93 3.06 -7.40 -14.10
C VAL A 93 3.82 -6.81 -15.29
N LYS A 94 3.27 -6.94 -16.50
CA LYS A 94 3.85 -6.30 -17.69
C LYS A 94 3.52 -4.80 -17.69
N ILE A 95 4.57 -3.97 -17.68
CA ILE A 95 4.47 -2.51 -17.84
C ILE A 95 5.44 -2.10 -18.94
N GLY A 96 4.92 -1.47 -20.00
CA GLY A 96 5.74 -1.11 -21.15
C GLY A 96 6.44 -2.29 -21.82
N GLY A 97 5.78 -3.46 -21.83
CA GLY A 97 6.32 -4.70 -22.43
C GLY A 97 7.28 -5.49 -21.55
N THR A 98 7.70 -4.97 -20.40
CA THR A 98 8.67 -5.61 -19.48
C THR A 98 7.98 -6.06 -18.20
N ASP A 99 8.38 -7.21 -17.66
CA ASP A 99 7.89 -7.69 -16.37
C ASP A 99 8.48 -6.84 -15.23
N LYS A 100 7.63 -6.09 -14.55
CA LYS A 100 7.96 -5.20 -13.44
C LYS A 100 7.36 -5.72 -12.14
N GLN A 101 8.15 -5.74 -11.09
CA GLN A 101 7.68 -6.06 -9.75
C GLN A 101 6.82 -4.93 -9.21
N LEU A 102 5.55 -5.19 -8.90
CA LEU A 102 4.71 -4.20 -8.21
C LEU A 102 5.32 -3.88 -6.84
N LYS A 103 5.32 -2.60 -6.49
CA LYS A 103 5.88 -2.09 -5.23
C LYS A 103 4.76 -1.54 -4.35
N ALA A 104 4.89 -1.70 -3.04
CA ALA A 104 3.93 -1.15 -2.08
C ALA A 104 4.53 0.03 -1.32
N PHE A 105 3.71 0.96 -0.88
CA PHE A 105 4.12 1.85 0.19
C PHE A 105 4.21 1.07 1.50
N ALA A 106 5.32 1.26 2.22
CA ALA A 106 5.51 0.75 3.56
C ALA A 106 5.57 1.89 4.57
N GLY A 107 5.10 1.61 5.76
CA GLY A 107 5.18 2.51 6.89
C GLY A 107 5.11 1.72 8.19
N SER A 108 5.36 2.40 9.30
CA SER A 108 5.22 1.84 10.63
C SER A 108 4.28 2.70 11.47
N LYS A 109 3.64 2.07 12.46
CA LYS A 109 2.94 2.80 13.51
C LYS A 109 3.95 3.24 14.54
N ALA A 110 3.90 4.50 14.94
CA ALA A 110 4.81 5.06 15.92
C ALA A 110 4.04 5.69 17.08
N VAL A 111 4.66 5.70 18.24
CA VAL A 111 4.19 6.41 19.42
C VAL A 111 5.15 7.55 19.70
N ALA A 112 4.61 8.77 19.85
CA ALA A 112 5.39 9.95 20.17
C ALA A 112 4.80 10.67 21.38
N VAL A 113 5.68 11.36 22.12
CA VAL A 113 5.28 12.18 23.25
C VAL A 113 5.06 13.61 22.79
N ASN A 114 3.88 14.18 23.10
CA ASN A 114 3.62 15.58 22.85
C ASN A 114 4.55 16.45 23.72
N PRO A 115 5.38 17.34 23.15
CA PRO A 115 6.32 18.16 23.90
C PRO A 115 5.63 19.11 24.91
N ASN A 116 4.34 19.43 24.69
CA ASN A 116 3.55 20.27 25.58
C ASN A 116 2.78 19.47 26.66
N CYS A 117 3.04 18.16 26.79
CA CYS A 117 2.40 17.35 27.82
C CYS A 117 2.86 17.80 29.22
N LYS A 118 1.90 18.05 30.13
CA LYS A 118 2.17 18.46 31.50
C LYS A 118 2.98 17.41 32.30
N TYR A 119 2.79 16.14 31.97
CA TYR A 119 3.39 15.00 32.70
C TYR A 119 4.39 14.28 31.79
N GLN A 120 5.48 14.95 31.40
CA GLN A 120 6.47 14.45 30.44
C GLN A 120 7.03 13.07 30.81
N GLN A 121 7.42 12.87 32.05
CA GLN A 121 8.00 11.58 32.50
C GLN A 121 7.02 10.43 32.36
N ILE A 122 5.74 10.63 32.70
CA ILE A 122 4.69 9.62 32.56
C ILE A 122 4.41 9.35 31.09
N ALA A 123 4.35 10.40 30.26
CA ALA A 123 4.14 10.26 28.83
C ALA A 123 5.28 9.48 28.15
N VAL A 124 6.53 9.73 28.54
CA VAL A 124 7.70 8.98 28.06
C VAL A 124 7.64 7.52 28.51
N ALA A 125 7.28 7.25 29.76
CA ALA A 125 7.12 5.88 30.26
C ALA A 125 6.02 5.13 29.50
N LEU A 126 4.88 5.77 29.25
CA LEU A 126 3.80 5.20 28.46
C LEU A 126 4.22 4.94 27.00
N ALA A 127 4.91 5.87 26.36
CA ALA A 127 5.40 5.69 25.00
C ALA A 127 6.39 4.52 24.90
N LYS A 128 7.30 4.39 25.87
CA LYS A 128 8.21 3.23 25.95
C LYS A 128 7.47 1.92 26.15
N TYR A 129 6.44 1.89 26.98
CA TYR A 129 5.62 0.71 27.20
C TYR A 129 4.88 0.32 25.90
N LEU A 130 4.19 1.26 25.27
CA LEU A 130 3.42 1.01 24.03
C LEU A 130 4.30 0.60 22.84
N GLY A 131 5.55 1.07 22.78
CA GLY A 131 6.53 0.64 21.78
C GLY A 131 7.37 -0.57 22.22
N GLY A 132 7.19 -1.05 23.43
CA GLY A 132 7.96 -2.14 24.03
C GLY A 132 7.55 -3.53 23.54
N LYS A 133 8.35 -4.52 23.86
CA LYS A 133 8.16 -5.92 23.43
C LYS A 133 6.80 -6.49 23.87
N GLU A 134 6.41 -6.29 25.13
CA GLU A 134 5.15 -6.81 25.67
C GLU A 134 3.92 -6.24 24.97
N ALA A 135 3.90 -4.93 24.72
CA ALA A 135 2.80 -4.30 24.00
C ALA A 135 2.76 -4.75 22.53
N GLN A 136 3.92 -4.91 21.87
CA GLN A 136 3.99 -5.42 20.50
C GLN A 136 3.51 -6.88 20.42
N GLN A 137 3.86 -7.72 21.40
CA GLN A 137 3.33 -9.09 21.50
C GLN A 137 1.81 -9.06 21.63
N SER A 138 1.27 -8.25 22.55
CA SER A 138 -0.19 -8.11 22.72
C SER A 138 -0.90 -7.60 21.47
N HIS A 139 -0.30 -6.67 20.75
CA HIS A 139 -0.85 -6.19 19.47
C HIS A 139 -0.86 -7.28 18.39
N TYR A 140 0.16 -8.12 18.35
CA TYR A 140 0.19 -9.28 17.45
C TYR A 140 -0.91 -10.29 17.82
N ASP A 141 -0.98 -10.69 19.08
CA ASP A 141 -1.92 -11.72 19.56
C ASP A 141 -3.39 -11.31 19.37
N LEU A 142 -3.70 -10.03 19.66
CA LEU A 142 -5.07 -9.53 19.62
C LEU A 142 -5.52 -8.99 18.27
N ARG A 143 -4.59 -8.44 17.48
CA ARG A 143 -4.90 -7.67 16.28
C ARG A 143 -4.08 -8.06 15.05
N SER A 144 -3.22 -9.05 15.17
CA SER A 144 -2.31 -9.50 14.11
C SER A 144 -1.45 -8.36 13.52
N VAL A 145 -1.11 -7.37 14.37
CA VAL A 145 -0.19 -6.30 14.00
C VAL A 145 1.23 -6.84 14.06
N ILE A 146 1.93 -6.79 12.93
CA ILE A 146 3.28 -7.35 12.83
C ILE A 146 4.24 -6.54 13.72
N PRO A 147 4.99 -7.21 14.61
CA PRO A 147 5.96 -6.55 15.46
C PRO A 147 7.12 -5.94 14.66
N CYS A 148 7.66 -4.81 15.14
CA CYS A 148 8.96 -4.30 14.71
C CYS A 148 10.12 -4.82 15.57
N ASN A 149 9.81 -5.46 16.71
CA ASN A 149 10.81 -6.03 17.61
C ASN A 149 11.42 -7.29 17.01
N THR A 150 12.75 -7.28 16.82
CA THR A 150 13.46 -8.37 16.14
C THR A 150 13.46 -9.69 16.91
N GLU A 151 13.37 -9.63 18.25
CA GLU A 151 13.27 -10.85 19.07
C GLU A 151 11.92 -11.52 18.87
N LEU A 152 10.81 -10.76 18.75
CA LEU A 152 9.49 -11.30 18.47
C LEU A 152 9.40 -11.88 17.05
N LEU A 153 10.05 -11.25 16.08
CA LEU A 153 10.10 -11.76 14.70
C LEU A 153 10.88 -13.08 14.59
N ALA A 154 11.75 -13.38 15.56
CA ALA A 154 12.60 -14.57 15.55
C ALA A 154 11.99 -15.81 16.20
N VAL A 155 10.86 -15.69 16.90
CA VAL A 155 10.24 -16.76 17.69
C VAL A 155 8.84 -17.11 17.20
N GLU A 156 8.41 -18.34 17.46
CA GLU A 156 7.06 -18.79 17.17
C GLU A 156 6.02 -18.15 18.10
N PRO A 157 4.76 -17.93 17.63
CA PRO A 157 4.27 -18.26 16.29
C PRO A 157 4.55 -17.16 15.23
N VAL A 158 5.13 -16.02 15.59
CA VAL A 158 5.36 -14.86 14.72
C VAL A 158 6.25 -15.24 13.52
N LYS A 159 7.29 -16.01 13.78
CA LYS A 159 8.29 -16.41 12.78
C LYS A 159 7.69 -17.21 11.61
N SER A 160 6.74 -18.12 11.89
CA SER A 160 6.10 -18.98 10.90
C SER A 160 4.79 -18.41 10.35
N ASP A 161 4.35 -17.25 10.82
CA ASP A 161 3.11 -16.63 10.34
C ASP A 161 3.24 -16.22 8.87
N VAL A 162 2.30 -16.70 8.05
CA VAL A 162 2.27 -16.49 6.60
C VAL A 162 2.17 -14.99 6.26
N LEU A 163 1.38 -14.22 7.02
CA LEU A 163 1.28 -12.77 6.83
C LEU A 163 2.60 -12.07 7.16
N VAL A 164 3.20 -12.43 8.30
CA VAL A 164 4.50 -11.85 8.72
C VAL A 164 5.57 -12.12 7.66
N THR A 165 5.64 -13.34 7.15
CA THR A 165 6.57 -13.72 6.09
C THR A 165 6.32 -12.91 4.80
N ALA A 166 5.07 -12.81 4.35
CA ALA A 166 4.71 -12.05 3.15
C ALA A 166 5.02 -10.57 3.29
N GLN A 167 4.75 -9.98 4.46
CA GLN A 167 5.00 -8.58 4.72
C GLN A 167 6.49 -8.26 4.87
N ASN A 168 7.26 -9.13 5.53
CA ASN A 168 8.72 -8.99 5.59
C ASN A 168 9.36 -9.09 4.21
N ASN A 169 8.91 -10.01 3.37
CA ASN A 169 9.36 -10.10 1.98
C ASN A 169 9.02 -8.83 1.20
N THR A 170 7.80 -8.32 1.37
CA THR A 170 7.38 -7.05 0.74
C THR A 170 8.25 -5.90 1.22
N PHE A 171 8.43 -5.74 2.53
CA PHE A 171 9.19 -4.64 3.12
C PHE A 171 10.65 -4.66 2.66
N ASN A 172 11.30 -5.81 2.70
CA ASN A 172 12.72 -5.93 2.40
C ASN A 172 13.05 -5.88 0.90
N ASN A 173 12.12 -6.32 0.04
CA ASN A 173 12.44 -6.54 -1.37
C ASN A 173 11.71 -5.59 -2.33
N THR A 174 10.51 -5.13 -1.98
CA THR A 174 9.62 -4.45 -2.94
C THR A 174 8.95 -3.19 -2.41
N ALA A 175 9.09 -2.87 -1.14
CA ALA A 175 8.44 -1.70 -0.56
C ALA A 175 9.25 -0.42 -0.82
N VAL A 176 8.52 0.68 -0.93
CA VAL A 176 9.04 2.05 -0.89
C VAL A 176 8.47 2.70 0.35
N ILE A 177 9.31 3.34 1.15
CA ILE A 177 8.83 4.06 2.34
C ILE A 177 7.86 5.16 1.91
N GLN A 178 6.68 5.15 2.50
CA GLN A 178 5.68 6.18 2.20
C GLN A 178 6.20 7.55 2.57
N PRO A 179 6.16 8.52 1.66
CA PRO A 179 6.52 9.90 1.98
C PRO A 179 5.70 10.46 3.14
N THR A 180 6.35 11.20 4.04
CA THR A 180 5.71 11.81 5.22
C THR A 180 5.53 13.32 5.09
N VAL A 181 5.78 13.87 3.90
CA VAL A 181 5.56 15.28 3.58
C VAL A 181 4.06 15.61 3.49
N THR A 182 3.70 16.85 3.72
CA THR A 182 2.30 17.30 3.77
C THR A 182 1.54 16.99 2.48
N GLY A 183 2.18 17.16 1.32
CA GLY A 183 1.58 16.89 0.02
C GLY A 183 1.12 15.44 -0.19
N MET A 184 1.66 14.49 0.58
CA MET A 184 1.18 13.10 0.50
C MET A 184 -0.27 12.95 0.97
N ASN A 185 -0.76 13.81 1.86
CA ASN A 185 -2.16 13.81 2.28
C ASN A 185 -3.10 14.21 1.13
N ASP A 186 -2.66 15.13 0.27
CA ASP A 186 -3.45 15.64 -0.84
C ASP A 186 -3.45 14.68 -2.05
N TYR A 187 -2.56 13.69 -2.07
CA TYR A 187 -2.46 12.69 -3.13
C TYR A 187 -3.65 11.70 -3.14
N TRP A 188 -4.15 11.27 -1.99
CA TRP A 188 -5.03 10.10 -1.90
C TRP A 188 -6.37 10.27 -2.61
N THR A 189 -7.02 11.42 -2.45
CA THR A 189 -8.34 11.65 -3.08
C THR A 189 -8.25 11.73 -4.62
N PRO A 190 -7.35 12.51 -5.23
CA PRO A 190 -7.15 12.48 -6.67
C PRO A 190 -6.77 11.09 -7.21
N ALA A 191 -5.90 10.37 -6.48
CA ALA A 191 -5.51 9.01 -6.83
C ALA A 191 -6.67 8.02 -6.84
N GLN A 192 -7.55 8.11 -5.85
CA GLN A 192 -8.76 7.30 -5.79
C GLN A 192 -9.71 7.61 -6.96
N ASN A 193 -9.90 8.89 -7.28
CA ASN A 193 -10.74 9.29 -8.42
C ASN A 193 -10.17 8.80 -9.74
N PHE A 194 -8.87 8.95 -9.96
CA PHE A 194 -8.20 8.41 -11.15
C PHE A 194 -8.37 6.89 -11.27
N SER A 195 -8.25 6.16 -10.17
CA SER A 195 -8.49 4.70 -10.16
C SER A 195 -9.94 4.35 -10.50
N LYS A 196 -10.92 5.13 -10.00
CA LYS A 196 -12.34 4.94 -10.33
C LYS A 196 -12.59 5.18 -11.81
N SER A 197 -11.99 6.23 -12.40
CA SER A 197 -12.12 6.50 -13.84
C SER A 197 -11.56 5.37 -14.72
N ILE A 198 -10.49 4.68 -14.27
CA ILE A 198 -10.01 3.48 -14.97
C ILE A 198 -11.05 2.35 -14.87
N VAL A 199 -11.57 2.07 -13.68
CA VAL A 199 -12.56 1.00 -13.45
C VAL A 199 -13.86 1.25 -14.20
N ASN A 200 -14.28 2.51 -14.31
CA ASN A 200 -15.49 2.90 -15.03
C ASN A 200 -15.32 2.92 -16.55
N GLY A 201 -14.10 2.69 -17.07
CA GLY A 201 -13.82 2.72 -18.51
C GLY A 201 -13.72 4.13 -19.12
N GLU A 202 -13.64 5.16 -18.28
CA GLU A 202 -13.41 6.55 -18.73
C GLU A 202 -11.97 6.75 -19.18
N ILE A 203 -11.03 5.98 -18.59
CA ILE A 203 -9.63 5.92 -18.99
C ILE A 203 -9.40 4.59 -19.71
N THR A 204 -8.99 4.69 -20.96
CA THR A 204 -8.78 3.57 -21.89
C THR A 204 -7.32 3.53 -22.35
N LEU A 205 -6.93 2.50 -23.11
CA LEU A 205 -5.59 2.43 -23.70
C LEU A 205 -5.30 3.61 -24.64
N ASP A 206 -6.32 4.12 -25.32
CA ASP A 206 -6.17 5.18 -26.32
C ASP A 206 -5.95 6.54 -25.68
N ASN A 207 -6.64 6.84 -24.58
CA ASN A 207 -6.54 8.14 -23.90
C ASN A 207 -5.63 8.12 -22.65
N ALA A 208 -5.00 6.98 -22.34
CA ALA A 208 -4.18 6.82 -21.14
C ALA A 208 -3.06 7.87 -21.01
N ALA A 209 -2.43 8.27 -22.11
CA ALA A 209 -1.38 9.28 -22.10
C ALA A 209 -1.91 10.65 -21.69
N GLU A 210 -3.00 11.11 -22.31
CA GLU A 210 -3.67 12.37 -22.00
C GLU A 210 -4.14 12.39 -20.54
N LYS A 211 -4.85 11.34 -20.10
CA LYS A 211 -5.42 11.25 -18.76
C LYS A 211 -4.34 11.14 -17.67
N THR A 212 -3.23 10.51 -17.96
CA THR A 212 -2.08 10.48 -17.03
C THR A 212 -1.46 11.87 -16.88
N GLU A 213 -1.33 12.60 -17.96
CA GLU A 213 -0.79 13.97 -17.94
C GLU A 213 -1.75 14.95 -17.24
N GLU A 214 -3.05 14.83 -17.45
CA GLU A 214 -4.07 15.59 -16.70
C GLU A 214 -3.97 15.30 -15.20
N PHE A 215 -3.87 14.04 -14.82
CA PHE A 215 -3.72 13.61 -13.44
C PHE A 215 -2.42 14.13 -12.83
N TYR A 216 -1.29 14.05 -13.56
CA TYR A 216 -0.01 14.62 -13.14
C TYR A 216 -0.10 16.11 -12.81
N LYS A 217 -0.73 16.90 -13.69
CA LYS A 217 -0.93 18.33 -13.48
C LYS A 217 -1.84 18.62 -12.30
N LEU A 218 -2.95 17.90 -12.20
CA LEU A 218 -3.92 18.07 -11.12
C LEU A 218 -3.27 17.86 -9.74
N ILE A 219 -2.59 16.72 -9.55
CA ILE A 219 -1.99 16.40 -8.25
C ILE A 219 -0.88 17.38 -7.88
N ASN A 220 -0.01 17.76 -8.82
CA ASN A 220 1.09 18.68 -8.51
C ASN A 220 0.61 20.12 -8.28
N THR A 221 -0.46 20.55 -8.94
CA THR A 221 -1.09 21.86 -8.64
C THR A 221 -1.65 21.91 -7.21
N SER A 222 -2.15 20.78 -6.71
CA SER A 222 -2.70 20.68 -5.35
C SER A 222 -1.63 20.53 -4.28
N ILE A 223 -0.54 19.83 -4.59
CA ILE A 223 0.51 19.41 -3.65
C ILE A 223 1.63 20.44 -3.48
N VAL A 224 2.04 21.08 -4.58
CA VAL A 224 3.20 22.01 -4.62
C VAL A 224 2.74 23.45 -4.39
N LYS A 225 2.00 23.69 -3.32
CA LYS A 225 1.59 25.04 -2.89
C LYS A 225 2.58 25.65 -1.93
#